data_b3670b029bb1ac2cf1594030dad4eccb
#
_entry.id   b3670b029bb1ac2cf1594030dad4eccb
#
_cell.length_a   1.000
_cell.length_b   1.000
_cell.length_c   1.000
_cell.angle_alpha   90.00
_cell.angle_beta   90.00
_cell.angle_gamma   90.00
#
_symmetry.space_group_name_H-M   'P 1'
#
loop_
_entity.id
_entity.type
_entity.pdbx_description
1 polymer ?
#
loop_
_entity_poly.entity_id
_entity_poly.type
_entity_poly.pdbx_seq_one_letter_code
_entity_poly.pdbx_strand_id
1 'polypeptide(L)'
;ATRTKQNTRRDTAASVHKIYEAGIFVIGGFIVGFDEESDRVADEIAGLIEDAAIPVAMTGLLYALPTTQLTRRLAAQGRLHAEFDVADPDHEQGDQCTAGLNFETLRPRERILADYRKVIARVYAPDAYFGRLKKMVSLLDMSGPNGDVLNARLLSDVKKLGRLVWSITLRKPEHRGHLWRMIAFTLRHNPRALNPMLHMVALYVHLGPFSRFVLQRIDAQIAEIEAGRWQQPVLVAAE
;
A
#
# COMPACT_ATOMS: atom_id res chain seq x y z
N ALA A 1 -1.02 -19.73 -10.58
CA ALA A 1 -2.23 -19.16 -11.18
C ALA A 1 -3.23 -18.78 -10.11
N THR A 2 -3.16 -17.56 -9.63
CA THR A 2 -4.08 -17.02 -8.62
C THR A 2 -5.23 -16.20 -9.25
N ARG A 3 -5.41 -16.28 -10.55
CA ARG A 3 -6.61 -15.74 -11.20
C ARG A 3 -7.79 -16.67 -10.91
N THR A 4 -8.41 -16.50 -9.75
CA THR A 4 -9.71 -17.13 -9.51
C THR A 4 -10.69 -16.58 -10.55
N LYS A 5 -11.46 -17.44 -11.20
CA LYS A 5 -12.48 -17.07 -12.20
C LYS A 5 -13.46 -15.98 -11.72
N GLN A 6 -13.53 -15.76 -10.41
CA GLN A 6 -14.38 -14.75 -9.76
C GLN A 6 -13.91 -13.30 -10.00
N ASN A 7 -12.60 -13.05 -10.18
CA ASN A 7 -12.06 -11.70 -10.32
C ASN A 7 -11.83 -11.25 -11.77
N THR A 8 -11.98 -12.14 -12.76
CA THR A 8 -11.68 -11.84 -14.18
C THR A 8 -12.82 -11.13 -14.91
N ARG A 9 -14.02 -11.01 -14.32
CA ARG A 9 -15.22 -10.47 -14.97
C ARG A 9 -15.73 -9.15 -14.40
N ARG A 10 -15.08 -8.59 -13.40
CA ARG A 10 -15.51 -7.35 -12.73
C ARG A 10 -14.45 -6.28 -12.88
N ASP A 11 -14.89 -5.08 -13.19
CA ASP A 11 -14.09 -3.88 -13.07
C ASP A 11 -13.88 -3.59 -11.58
N THR A 12 -12.63 -3.74 -11.12
CA THR A 12 -12.26 -3.55 -9.72
C THR A 12 -12.43 -2.10 -9.31
N ALA A 13 -12.07 -1.13 -10.17
CA ALA A 13 -12.23 0.28 -9.88
C ALA A 13 -13.70 0.65 -9.72
N ALA A 14 -14.57 0.20 -10.63
CA ALA A 14 -16.01 0.40 -10.52
C ALA A 14 -16.60 -0.28 -9.25
N SER A 15 -16.06 -1.43 -8.84
CA SER A 15 -16.49 -2.09 -7.61
C SER A 15 -16.12 -1.29 -6.35
N VAL A 16 -14.92 -0.70 -6.32
CA VAL A 16 -14.47 0.19 -5.24
C VAL A 16 -15.31 1.47 -5.19
N HIS A 17 -15.65 2.05 -6.35
CA HIS A 17 -16.50 3.24 -6.42
C HIS A 17 -17.89 2.98 -5.81
N LYS A 18 -18.50 1.81 -6.05
CA LYS A 18 -19.77 1.41 -5.39
C LYS A 18 -19.64 1.31 -3.87
N ILE A 19 -18.48 0.94 -3.35
CA ILE A 19 -18.23 0.92 -1.90
C ILE A 19 -18.19 2.36 -1.36
N TYR A 20 -17.59 3.29 -2.10
CA TYR A 20 -17.62 4.72 -1.75
C TYR A 20 -19.04 5.30 -1.80
N GLU A 21 -19.85 4.94 -2.81
CA GLU A 21 -21.27 5.29 -2.91
C GLU A 21 -22.10 4.75 -1.73
N ALA A 22 -21.65 3.68 -1.08
CA ALA A 22 -22.24 3.16 0.15
C ALA A 22 -21.70 3.83 1.44
N GLY A 23 -20.90 4.88 1.34
CA GLY A 23 -20.33 5.60 2.48
C GLY A 23 -19.18 4.89 3.19
N ILE A 24 -18.53 3.93 2.52
CA ILE A 24 -17.43 3.14 3.08
C ILE A 24 -16.15 3.45 2.30
N PHE A 25 -15.08 3.85 3.01
CA PHE A 25 -13.77 4.02 2.37
C PHE A 25 -12.98 2.72 2.34
N VAL A 26 -12.12 2.57 1.33
CA VAL A 26 -11.36 1.35 1.04
C VAL A 26 -9.88 1.56 1.31
N ILE A 27 -9.27 0.58 1.99
CA ILE A 27 -7.83 0.38 2.07
C ILE A 27 -7.52 -0.89 1.28
N GLY A 28 -6.60 -0.80 0.32
CA GLY A 28 -6.23 -1.93 -0.55
C GLY A 28 -4.93 -2.59 -0.12
N GLY A 29 -4.86 -3.92 -0.27
CA GLY A 29 -3.62 -4.69 -0.16
C GLY A 29 -3.16 -5.17 -1.53
N PHE A 30 -1.87 -5.00 -1.85
CA PHE A 30 -1.27 -5.40 -3.12
C PHE A 30 0.03 -6.15 -2.86
N ILE A 31 0.30 -7.15 -3.67
CA ILE A 31 1.50 -7.98 -3.53
C ILE A 31 2.21 -8.02 -4.88
N VAL A 32 3.53 -7.84 -4.88
CA VAL A 32 4.41 -7.93 -6.04
C VAL A 32 5.38 -9.10 -5.84
N GLY A 33 5.66 -9.85 -6.90
CA GLY A 33 6.65 -10.94 -6.86
C GLY A 33 6.10 -12.31 -7.20
N PHE A 34 4.90 -12.41 -7.79
CA PHE A 34 4.40 -13.69 -8.32
C PHE A 34 5.17 -14.10 -9.58
N ASP A 35 5.38 -15.41 -9.75
CA ASP A 35 6.10 -15.97 -10.89
C ASP A 35 5.50 -15.61 -12.27
N GLU A 36 4.18 -15.38 -12.31
CA GLU A 36 3.41 -15.16 -13.54
C GLU A 36 3.17 -13.67 -13.85
N GLU A 37 3.80 -12.76 -13.11
CA GLU A 37 3.66 -11.32 -13.34
C GLU A 37 4.32 -10.87 -14.65
N SER A 38 3.64 -9.97 -15.34
CA SER A 38 4.18 -9.32 -16.53
C SER A 38 5.18 -8.21 -16.16
N ASP A 39 6.00 -7.78 -17.13
CA ASP A 39 6.87 -6.60 -16.96
C ASP A 39 6.09 -5.27 -16.79
N ARG A 40 4.77 -5.32 -16.90
CA ARG A 40 3.86 -4.17 -16.69
C ARG A 40 3.19 -4.15 -15.33
N VAL A 41 3.49 -5.12 -14.46
CA VAL A 41 2.82 -5.28 -13.15
C VAL A 41 2.83 -4.00 -12.32
N ALA A 42 3.93 -3.27 -12.30
CA ALA A 42 4.05 -2.02 -11.55
C ALA A 42 3.08 -0.94 -12.06
N ASP A 43 2.95 -0.80 -13.39
CA ASP A 43 2.03 0.18 -13.99
C ASP A 43 0.57 -0.25 -13.83
N GLU A 44 0.28 -1.55 -13.93
CA GLU A 44 -1.05 -2.12 -13.75
C GLU A 44 -1.55 -1.93 -12.30
N ILE A 45 -0.71 -2.23 -11.31
CA ILE A 45 -1.05 -2.03 -9.89
C ILE A 45 -1.24 -0.54 -9.60
N ALA A 46 -0.28 0.31 -9.96
CA ALA A 46 -0.37 1.74 -9.71
C ALA A 46 -1.57 2.38 -10.44
N GLY A 47 -1.82 1.99 -11.68
CA GLY A 47 -2.99 2.43 -12.45
C GLY A 47 -4.31 2.02 -11.77
N LEU A 48 -4.43 0.77 -11.34
CA LEU A 48 -5.62 0.30 -10.61
C LEU A 48 -5.85 1.09 -9.32
N ILE A 49 -4.79 1.36 -8.54
CA ILE A 49 -4.87 2.16 -7.31
C ILE A 49 -5.35 3.58 -7.60
N GLU A 50 -4.87 4.19 -8.69
CA GLU A 50 -5.27 5.54 -9.12
C GLU A 50 -6.71 5.56 -9.64
N ASP A 51 -7.08 4.60 -10.51
CA ASP A 51 -8.42 4.50 -11.10
C ASP A 51 -9.49 4.20 -10.04
N ALA A 52 -9.18 3.31 -9.10
CA ALA A 52 -10.05 3.00 -7.97
C ALA A 52 -10.08 4.10 -6.90
N ALA A 53 -9.21 5.11 -6.99
CA ALA A 53 -9.08 6.18 -6.00
C ALA A 53 -8.79 5.67 -4.57
N ILE A 54 -7.97 4.61 -4.43
CA ILE A 54 -7.61 4.05 -3.12
C ILE A 54 -6.49 4.90 -2.49
N PRO A 55 -6.76 5.67 -1.42
CA PRO A 55 -5.74 6.54 -0.82
C PRO A 55 -4.62 5.73 -0.17
N VAL A 56 -4.98 4.70 0.58
CA VAL A 56 -4.04 3.84 1.31
C VAL A 56 -3.97 2.49 0.64
N ALA A 57 -2.84 2.21 0.00
CA ALA A 57 -2.56 0.97 -0.70
C ALA A 57 -1.33 0.31 -0.05
N MET A 58 -1.57 -0.67 0.83
CA MET A 58 -0.51 -1.44 1.43
C MET A 58 0.07 -2.39 0.38
N THR A 59 1.26 -2.09 -0.10
CA THR A 59 1.95 -2.91 -1.08
C THR A 59 3.12 -3.60 -0.41
N GLY A 60 3.24 -4.92 -0.60
CA GLY A 60 4.32 -5.74 -0.07
C GLY A 60 4.90 -6.66 -1.13
N LEU A 61 6.10 -7.17 -0.86
CA LEU A 61 6.72 -8.24 -1.63
C LEU A 61 6.07 -9.57 -1.26
N LEU A 62 5.96 -10.47 -2.23
CA LEU A 62 5.44 -11.82 -2.00
C LEU A 62 6.32 -12.54 -0.98
N TYR A 63 5.67 -13.16 -0.01
CA TYR A 63 6.32 -13.92 1.04
C TYR A 63 5.62 -15.27 1.22
N ALA A 64 6.37 -16.34 1.21
CA ALA A 64 5.86 -17.68 1.45
C ALA A 64 5.67 -17.90 2.95
N LEU A 65 4.48 -17.61 3.45
CA LEU A 65 4.11 -17.81 4.86
C LEU A 65 4.10 -19.30 5.21
N PRO A 66 4.58 -19.69 6.40
CA PRO A 66 4.55 -21.08 6.86
C PRO A 66 3.18 -21.72 6.69
N THR A 67 3.13 -23.00 6.40
CA THR A 67 1.93 -23.83 6.24
C THR A 67 0.99 -23.51 5.06
N THR A 68 1.32 -22.50 4.23
CA THR A 68 0.49 -22.16 3.05
C THR A 68 0.74 -23.10 1.87
N GLN A 69 -0.19 -23.10 0.90
CA GLN A 69 0.00 -23.84 -0.36
C GLN A 69 1.21 -23.32 -1.16
N LEU A 70 1.47 -22.01 -1.11
CA LEU A 70 2.62 -21.42 -1.75
C LEU A 70 3.93 -21.99 -1.19
N THR A 71 4.06 -22.03 0.14
CA THR A 71 5.24 -22.57 0.81
C THR A 71 5.48 -24.03 0.46
N ARG A 72 4.41 -24.87 0.49
CA ARG A 72 4.52 -26.30 0.11
C ARG A 72 4.95 -26.46 -1.35
N ARG A 73 4.41 -25.65 -2.26
CA ARG A 73 4.79 -25.67 -3.68
C ARG A 73 6.24 -25.28 -3.88
N LEU A 74 6.69 -24.20 -3.23
CA LEU A 74 8.07 -23.72 -3.35
C LEU A 74 9.08 -24.69 -2.71
N ALA A 75 8.73 -25.29 -1.57
CA ALA A 75 9.54 -26.33 -0.94
C ALA A 75 9.69 -27.56 -1.87
N ALA A 76 8.58 -28.07 -2.42
CA ALA A 76 8.61 -29.18 -3.37
C ALA A 76 9.39 -28.86 -4.66
N GLN A 77 9.53 -27.59 -5.02
CA GLN A 77 10.36 -27.12 -6.14
C GLN A 77 11.83 -26.86 -5.74
N GLY A 78 12.19 -27.01 -4.45
CA GLY A 78 13.53 -26.68 -3.95
C GLY A 78 13.88 -25.19 -4.06
N ARG A 79 12.87 -24.31 -4.01
CA ARG A 79 13.03 -22.86 -4.18
C ARG A 79 12.88 -22.05 -2.89
N LEU A 80 12.49 -22.69 -1.79
CA LEU A 80 12.28 -22.01 -0.51
C LEU A 80 13.63 -21.78 0.19
N HIS A 81 13.82 -20.60 0.76
CA HIS A 81 15.00 -20.28 1.57
C HIS A 81 14.86 -20.88 2.98
N ALA A 82 15.92 -21.51 3.50
CA ALA A 82 15.89 -22.24 4.77
C ALA A 82 15.86 -21.31 6.01
N GLU A 83 16.43 -20.11 5.90
CA GLU A 83 16.70 -19.22 7.04
C GLU A 83 15.76 -18.01 7.15
N PHE A 84 14.66 -18.00 6.39
CA PHE A 84 13.77 -16.85 6.32
C PHE A 84 12.50 -17.10 7.14
N ASP A 85 12.52 -16.75 8.42
CA ASP A 85 11.30 -16.73 9.25
C ASP A 85 10.90 -15.28 9.60
N VAL A 86 9.77 -14.83 9.04
CA VAL A 86 9.15 -13.51 9.38
C VAL A 86 8.68 -13.46 10.84
N ALA A 87 8.49 -14.63 11.45
CA ALA A 87 8.01 -14.73 12.82
C ALA A 87 9.14 -14.63 13.87
N ASP A 88 10.39 -14.58 13.44
CA ASP A 88 11.52 -14.40 14.35
C ASP A 88 11.68 -12.91 14.71
N PRO A 89 11.34 -12.50 15.95
CA PRO A 89 11.45 -11.11 16.37
C PRO A 89 12.90 -10.60 16.45
N ASP A 90 13.89 -11.48 16.45
CA ASP A 90 15.30 -11.12 16.48
C ASP A 90 15.91 -10.90 15.08
N HIS A 91 15.16 -11.24 14.01
CA HIS A 91 15.55 -10.92 12.65
C HIS A 91 15.06 -9.51 12.30
N GLU A 92 15.97 -8.54 12.23
CA GLU A 92 15.74 -7.18 11.72
C GLU A 92 15.17 -7.14 10.28
N GLN A 93 15.00 -8.31 9.65
CA GLN A 93 14.63 -8.49 8.25
C GLN A 93 13.19 -9.00 8.04
N GLY A 94 12.40 -9.15 9.09
CA GLY A 94 11.07 -9.81 9.04
C GLY A 94 9.91 -8.98 8.47
N ASP A 95 10.16 -7.83 7.84
CA ASP A 95 9.12 -6.98 7.29
C ASP A 95 8.84 -7.29 5.80
N GLN A 96 7.59 -7.64 5.46
CA GLN A 96 7.16 -7.87 4.07
C GLN A 96 7.37 -6.67 3.14
N CYS A 97 7.49 -5.46 3.70
CA CYS A 97 7.75 -4.26 2.92
C CYS A 97 9.21 -4.14 2.47
N THR A 98 10.14 -4.73 3.22
CA THR A 98 11.59 -4.61 2.94
C THR A 98 12.31 -5.94 2.79
N ALA A 99 11.75 -7.05 3.28
CA ALA A 99 12.40 -8.35 3.36
C ALA A 99 11.59 -9.51 2.74
N GLY A 100 10.71 -9.22 1.81
CA GLY A 100 9.96 -10.25 1.08
C GLY A 100 10.84 -11.12 0.16
N LEU A 101 10.19 -12.02 -0.60
CA LEU A 101 10.83 -12.95 -1.52
C LEU A 101 11.77 -13.95 -0.80
N ASN A 102 11.24 -14.64 0.21
CA ASN A 102 11.95 -15.70 0.94
C ASN A 102 12.08 -17.01 0.11
N PHE A 103 12.22 -16.87 -1.20
CA PHE A 103 12.35 -17.98 -2.14
C PHE A 103 13.10 -17.52 -3.39
N GLU A 104 13.61 -18.50 -4.16
CA GLU A 104 14.20 -18.26 -5.46
C GLU A 104 13.12 -17.88 -6.48
N THR A 105 13.25 -16.69 -7.07
CA THR A 105 12.28 -16.11 -8.00
C THR A 105 12.58 -16.55 -9.44
N LEU A 106 11.55 -16.78 -10.28
CA LEU A 106 11.73 -17.08 -11.71
C LEU A 106 12.10 -15.83 -12.52
N ARG A 107 11.56 -14.68 -12.13
CA ARG A 107 12.01 -13.40 -12.68
C ARG A 107 13.24 -12.93 -11.91
N PRO A 108 14.18 -12.22 -12.55
CA PRO A 108 15.33 -11.63 -11.85
C PRO A 108 14.87 -10.82 -10.63
N ARG A 109 15.46 -11.11 -9.47
CA ARG A 109 15.06 -10.49 -8.17
C ARG A 109 15.14 -8.98 -8.22
N GLU A 110 16.19 -8.43 -8.83
CA GLU A 110 16.37 -6.98 -9.00
C GLU A 110 15.24 -6.33 -9.81
N ARG A 111 14.67 -7.03 -10.80
CA ARG A 111 13.52 -6.51 -11.55
C ARG A 111 12.26 -6.48 -10.74
N ILE A 112 12.01 -7.51 -9.91
CA ILE A 112 10.85 -7.52 -9.00
C ILE A 112 10.97 -6.39 -7.97
N LEU A 113 12.16 -6.19 -7.42
CA LEU A 113 12.43 -5.08 -6.49
C LEU A 113 12.26 -3.72 -7.17
N ALA A 114 12.69 -3.57 -8.42
CA ALA A 114 12.48 -2.33 -9.20
C ALA A 114 11.00 -2.06 -9.48
N ASP A 115 10.21 -3.09 -9.82
CA ASP A 115 8.76 -2.98 -9.99
C ASP A 115 8.08 -2.56 -8.68
N TYR A 116 8.42 -3.20 -7.58
CA TYR A 116 7.90 -2.84 -6.26
C TYR A 116 8.26 -1.41 -5.87
N ARG A 117 9.53 -1.02 -6.06
CA ARG A 117 10.01 0.36 -5.87
C ARG A 117 9.19 1.35 -6.68
N LYS A 118 8.93 1.06 -7.95
CA LYS A 118 8.14 1.90 -8.86
C LYS A 118 6.72 2.11 -8.34
N VAL A 119 6.06 1.03 -7.87
CA VAL A 119 4.72 1.13 -7.27
C VAL A 119 4.74 2.04 -6.05
N ILE A 120 5.63 1.78 -5.07
CA ILE A 120 5.71 2.57 -3.83
C ILE A 120 6.01 4.05 -4.12
N ALA A 121 6.98 4.33 -5.01
CA ALA A 121 7.34 5.70 -5.37
C ALA A 121 6.17 6.46 -6.02
N ARG A 122 5.43 5.81 -6.92
CA ARG A 122 4.28 6.42 -7.61
C ARG A 122 3.09 6.60 -6.68
N VAL A 123 2.74 5.56 -5.91
CA VAL A 123 1.55 5.56 -5.06
C VAL A 123 1.67 6.54 -3.90
N TYR A 124 2.85 6.68 -3.30
CA TYR A 124 3.06 7.56 -2.14
C TYR A 124 3.68 8.91 -2.47
N ALA A 125 3.88 9.24 -3.76
CA ALA A 125 4.17 10.61 -4.16
C ALA A 125 3.07 11.55 -3.64
N PRO A 126 3.40 12.73 -3.05
CA PRO A 126 2.41 13.62 -2.44
C PRO A 126 1.25 13.94 -3.36
N ASP A 127 1.52 14.38 -4.58
CA ASP A 127 0.48 14.77 -5.53
C ASP A 127 -0.43 13.60 -5.93
N ALA A 128 0.13 12.40 -6.11
CA ALA A 128 -0.63 11.20 -6.43
C ALA A 128 -1.53 10.79 -5.25
N TYR A 129 -0.99 10.77 -4.03
CA TYR A 129 -1.77 10.45 -2.83
C TYR A 129 -2.95 11.41 -2.63
N PHE A 130 -2.67 12.72 -2.62
CA PHE A 130 -3.70 13.73 -2.43
C PHE A 130 -4.67 13.84 -3.60
N GLY A 131 -4.24 13.52 -4.82
CA GLY A 131 -5.10 13.38 -5.99
C GLY A 131 -6.14 12.27 -5.82
N ARG A 132 -5.71 11.09 -5.38
CA ARG A 132 -6.62 9.96 -5.06
C ARG A 132 -7.54 10.29 -3.89
N LEU A 133 -7.00 10.92 -2.85
CA LEU A 133 -7.81 11.36 -1.70
C LEU A 133 -8.92 12.34 -2.13
N LYS A 134 -8.61 13.27 -3.03
CA LYS A 134 -9.59 14.19 -3.60
C LYS A 134 -10.67 13.45 -4.38
N LYS A 135 -10.30 12.48 -5.21
CA LYS A 135 -11.23 11.65 -5.98
C LYS A 135 -12.12 10.80 -5.05
N MET A 136 -11.52 10.17 -4.02
CA MET A 136 -12.28 9.43 -3.00
C MET A 136 -13.32 10.32 -2.30
N VAL A 137 -12.93 11.52 -1.84
CA VAL A 137 -13.85 12.47 -1.20
C VAL A 137 -15.03 12.84 -2.11
N SER A 138 -14.80 12.95 -3.43
CA SER A 138 -15.84 13.25 -4.41
C SER A 138 -16.83 12.10 -4.63
N LEU A 139 -16.36 10.85 -4.47
CA LEU A 139 -17.16 9.64 -4.67
C LEU A 139 -17.87 9.15 -3.41
N LEU A 140 -17.35 9.54 -2.22
CA LEU A 140 -17.83 9.03 -0.94
C LEU A 140 -19.19 9.61 -0.59
N ASP A 141 -20.22 8.78 -0.60
CA ASP A 141 -21.56 9.21 -0.15
C ASP A 141 -21.68 9.11 1.38
N MET A 142 -21.75 10.25 2.02
CA MET A 142 -21.90 10.39 3.47
C MET A 142 -23.33 10.77 3.89
N SER A 143 -24.34 10.53 3.03
CA SER A 143 -25.75 10.85 3.32
C SER A 143 -26.46 9.75 4.13
N GLY A 144 -25.91 8.53 4.13
CA GLY A 144 -26.47 7.37 4.81
C GLY A 144 -26.04 7.21 6.29
N PRO A 145 -26.50 6.14 6.97
CA PRO A 145 -26.25 5.90 8.40
C PRO A 145 -24.76 5.85 8.77
N ASN A 146 -23.90 5.39 7.86
CA ASN A 146 -22.45 5.39 8.08
C ASN A 146 -21.89 6.82 8.20
N GLY A 147 -22.43 7.76 7.42
CA GLY A 147 -22.07 9.16 7.49
C GLY A 147 -22.50 9.80 8.81
N ASP A 148 -23.67 9.48 9.30
CA ASP A 148 -24.18 10.02 10.57
C ASP A 148 -23.34 9.57 11.77
N VAL A 149 -22.94 8.30 11.80
CA VAL A 149 -22.04 7.78 12.85
C VAL A 149 -20.67 8.46 12.82
N LEU A 150 -20.09 8.67 11.65
CA LEU A 150 -18.80 9.34 11.50
C LEU A 150 -18.90 10.83 11.85
N ASN A 151 -19.99 11.50 11.51
CA ASN A 151 -20.21 12.90 11.84
C ASN A 151 -20.48 13.12 13.36
N ALA A 152 -21.19 12.21 14.01
CA ALA A 152 -21.36 12.25 15.46
C ALA A 152 -20.02 12.13 16.20
N ARG A 153 -19.11 11.28 15.69
CA ARG A 153 -17.74 11.17 16.23
C ARG A 153 -16.89 12.41 15.97
N LEU A 154 -17.11 13.12 14.86
CA LEU A 154 -16.42 14.38 14.57
C LEU A 154 -16.56 15.39 15.72
N LEU A 155 -17.76 15.54 16.29
CA LEU A 155 -18.00 16.45 17.41
C LEU A 155 -17.21 16.05 18.66
N SER A 156 -17.08 14.74 18.95
CA SER A 156 -16.29 14.24 20.08
C SER A 156 -14.78 14.39 19.85
N ASP A 157 -14.34 14.37 18.60
CA ASP A 157 -12.93 14.36 18.22
C ASP A 157 -12.40 15.73 17.73
N VAL A 158 -13.21 16.78 17.77
CA VAL A 158 -12.84 18.15 17.34
C VAL A 158 -11.50 18.60 17.93
N LYS A 159 -11.26 18.34 19.23
CA LYS A 159 -9.98 18.69 19.87
C LYS A 159 -8.81 17.92 19.28
N LYS A 160 -9.00 16.63 18.97
CA LYS A 160 -7.95 15.77 18.38
C LYS A 160 -7.67 16.19 16.94
N LEU A 161 -8.72 16.43 16.15
CA LEU A 161 -8.61 16.90 14.76
C LEU A 161 -8.02 18.30 14.67
N GLY A 162 -8.41 19.21 15.55
CA GLY A 162 -7.83 20.55 15.68
C GLY A 162 -6.33 20.48 16.00
N ARG A 163 -5.93 19.58 16.92
CA ARG A 163 -4.53 19.35 17.26
C ARG A 163 -3.75 18.74 16.09
N LEU A 164 -4.37 17.84 15.31
CA LEU A 164 -3.79 17.27 14.08
C LEU A 164 -3.53 18.36 13.03
N VAL A 165 -4.56 19.16 12.70
CA VAL A 165 -4.46 20.26 11.72
C VAL A 165 -3.39 21.26 12.15
N TRP A 166 -3.37 21.65 13.43
CA TRP A 166 -2.38 22.55 14.00
C TRP A 166 -0.96 21.97 13.92
N SER A 167 -0.80 20.67 14.27
CA SER A 167 0.49 19.99 14.22
C SER A 167 1.05 19.89 12.80
N ILE A 168 0.21 19.54 11.82
CA ILE A 168 0.64 19.46 10.40
C ILE A 168 0.97 20.86 9.88
N THR A 169 0.16 21.87 10.19
CA THR A 169 0.36 23.23 9.71
C THR A 169 1.68 23.83 10.20
N LEU A 170 2.05 23.59 11.46
CA LEU A 170 3.24 24.18 12.08
C LEU A 170 4.49 23.32 12.01
N ARG A 171 4.34 21.99 12.16
CA ARG A 171 5.49 21.07 12.29
C ARG A 171 5.83 20.32 11.01
N LYS A 172 4.93 20.36 9.99
CA LYS A 172 5.10 19.65 8.72
C LYS A 172 4.84 20.59 7.55
N PRO A 173 5.70 21.60 7.34
CA PRO A 173 5.49 22.66 6.33
C PRO A 173 5.34 22.08 4.92
N GLU A 174 5.98 20.94 4.64
CA GLU A 174 5.89 20.21 3.38
C GLU A 174 4.49 19.70 3.06
N HIS A 175 3.66 19.44 4.09
CA HIS A 175 2.31 18.89 3.91
C HIS A 175 1.19 19.93 4.10
N ARG A 176 1.51 21.13 4.65
CA ARG A 176 0.50 22.13 4.96
C ARG A 176 -0.31 22.58 3.74
N GLY A 177 0.34 22.73 2.59
CA GLY A 177 -0.33 23.15 1.37
C GLY A 177 -1.34 22.12 0.87
N HIS A 178 -1.01 20.84 0.94
CA HIS A 178 -1.94 19.75 0.61
C HIS A 178 -3.09 19.69 1.60
N LEU A 179 -2.81 19.79 2.91
CA LEU A 179 -3.83 19.79 3.96
C LEU A 179 -4.88 20.87 3.73
N TRP A 180 -4.46 22.13 3.58
CA TRP A 180 -5.40 23.25 3.43
C TRP A 180 -6.17 23.20 2.13
N ARG A 181 -5.54 22.79 1.02
CA ARG A 181 -6.24 22.54 -0.24
C ARG A 181 -7.30 21.43 -0.11
N MET A 182 -7.00 20.36 0.62
CA MET A 182 -7.95 19.28 0.87
C MET A 182 -9.10 19.70 1.78
N ILE A 183 -8.84 20.48 2.84
CA ILE A 183 -9.89 21.03 3.71
C ILE A 183 -10.83 21.92 2.88
N ALA A 184 -10.28 22.87 2.14
CA ALA A 184 -11.08 23.78 1.30
C ALA A 184 -11.91 23.03 0.26
N PHE A 185 -11.29 22.05 -0.42
CA PHE A 185 -11.97 21.20 -1.40
C PHE A 185 -13.12 20.41 -0.75
N THR A 186 -12.87 19.76 0.39
CA THR A 186 -13.84 18.91 1.08
C THR A 186 -15.01 19.74 1.59
N LEU A 187 -14.76 20.88 2.21
CA LEU A 187 -15.83 21.78 2.70
C LEU A 187 -16.73 22.29 1.57
N ARG A 188 -16.16 22.49 0.36
CA ARG A 188 -16.93 22.96 -0.79
C ARG A 188 -17.75 21.87 -1.46
N HIS A 189 -17.24 20.63 -1.58
CA HIS A 189 -17.83 19.58 -2.42
C HIS A 189 -18.53 18.49 -1.62
N ASN A 190 -18.00 18.12 -0.44
CA ASN A 190 -18.55 17.07 0.41
C ASN A 190 -18.19 17.33 1.89
N PRO A 191 -18.82 18.32 2.56
CA PRO A 191 -18.49 18.68 3.94
C PRO A 191 -18.58 17.51 4.93
N ARG A 192 -19.49 16.56 4.67
CA ARG A 192 -19.68 15.37 5.52
C ARG A 192 -18.48 14.41 5.46
N ALA A 193 -17.68 14.46 4.40
CA ALA A 193 -16.44 13.66 4.25
C ALA A 193 -15.22 14.29 4.97
N LEU A 194 -15.37 15.39 5.71
CA LEU A 194 -14.25 16.07 6.39
C LEU A 194 -13.53 15.14 7.37
N ASN A 195 -14.28 14.39 8.16
CA ASN A 195 -13.71 13.46 9.14
C ASN A 195 -12.88 12.33 8.47
N PRO A 196 -13.42 11.49 7.56
CA PRO A 196 -12.62 10.48 6.87
C PRO A 196 -11.46 11.08 6.08
N MET A 197 -11.62 12.25 5.47
CA MET A 197 -10.53 12.93 4.78
C MET A 197 -9.37 13.27 5.72
N LEU A 198 -9.66 13.85 6.89
CA LEU A 198 -8.64 14.20 7.88
C LEU A 198 -7.92 12.95 8.43
N HIS A 199 -8.62 11.83 8.61
CA HIS A 199 -7.98 10.57 8.98
C HIS A 199 -7.00 10.07 7.91
N MET A 200 -7.36 10.16 6.62
CA MET A 200 -6.45 9.80 5.54
C MET A 200 -5.23 10.73 5.48
N VAL A 201 -5.41 12.04 5.72
CA VAL A 201 -4.28 12.98 5.84
C VAL A 201 -3.38 12.60 7.02
N ALA A 202 -3.97 12.24 8.17
CA ALA A 202 -3.19 11.78 9.33
C ALA A 202 -2.37 10.53 9.01
N LEU A 203 -2.96 9.56 8.32
CA LEU A 203 -2.24 8.37 7.86
C LEU A 203 -1.07 8.72 6.95
N TYR A 204 -1.23 9.69 6.04
CA TYR A 204 -0.15 10.11 5.15
C TYR A 204 1.06 10.69 5.90
N VAL A 205 0.86 11.35 7.03
CA VAL A 205 1.97 11.86 7.88
C VAL A 205 2.91 10.73 8.33
N HIS A 206 2.39 9.51 8.45
CA HIS A 206 3.19 8.31 8.77
C HIS A 206 3.63 7.57 7.50
N LEU A 207 2.72 7.37 6.55
CA LEU A 207 2.98 6.61 5.33
C LEU A 207 3.99 7.29 4.40
N GLY A 208 4.01 8.62 4.32
CA GLY A 208 4.97 9.35 3.52
C GLY A 208 6.44 9.15 3.96
N PRO A 209 6.81 9.34 5.24
CA PRO A 209 8.13 8.96 5.75
C PRO A 209 8.43 7.47 5.62
N PHE A 210 7.46 6.60 5.93
CA PHE A 210 7.62 5.16 5.83
C PHE A 210 7.90 4.71 4.39
N SER A 211 7.18 5.23 3.41
CA SER A 211 7.44 4.91 1.99
C SER A 211 8.85 5.30 1.57
N ARG A 212 9.37 6.45 2.02
CA ARG A 212 10.77 6.85 1.75
C ARG A 212 11.78 5.89 2.39
N PHE A 213 11.51 5.43 3.62
CA PHE A 213 12.33 4.41 4.27
C PHE A 213 12.33 3.11 3.46
N VAL A 214 11.16 2.62 3.02
CA VAL A 214 11.04 1.43 2.18
C VAL A 214 11.84 1.61 0.88
N LEU A 215 11.69 2.74 0.19
CA LEU A 215 12.43 3.02 -1.04
C LEU A 215 13.95 2.97 -0.83
N GLN A 216 14.47 3.56 0.24
CA GLN A 216 15.89 3.52 0.57
C GLN A 216 16.39 2.09 0.82
N ARG A 217 15.60 1.26 1.52
CA ARG A 217 15.96 -0.14 1.78
C ARG A 217 15.95 -0.98 0.51
N ILE A 218 14.97 -0.77 -0.37
CA ILE A 218 14.89 -1.47 -1.67
C ILE A 218 16.03 -1.01 -2.59
N ASP A 219 16.34 0.30 -2.65
CA ASP A 219 17.46 0.81 -3.44
C ASP A 219 18.79 0.20 -2.98
N ALA A 220 19.00 0.04 -1.66
CA ALA A 220 20.18 -0.61 -1.13
C ALA A 220 20.26 -2.10 -1.54
N GLN A 221 19.14 -2.84 -1.50
CA GLN A 221 19.12 -4.24 -1.95
C GLN A 221 19.42 -4.40 -3.44
N ILE A 222 18.84 -3.53 -4.27
CA ILE A 222 19.12 -3.53 -5.72
C ILE A 222 20.63 -3.29 -5.95
N ALA A 223 21.21 -2.30 -5.28
CA ALA A 223 22.64 -1.98 -5.40
C ALA A 223 23.54 -3.13 -4.94
N GLU A 224 23.16 -3.88 -3.89
CA GLU A 224 23.91 -5.08 -3.45
C GLU A 224 23.88 -6.20 -4.50
N ILE A 225 22.71 -6.41 -5.14
CA ILE A 225 22.55 -7.41 -6.21
C ILE A 225 23.38 -7.00 -7.44
N GLU A 226 23.26 -5.76 -7.89
CA GLU A 226 24.00 -5.24 -9.06
C GLU A 226 25.51 -5.26 -8.85
N ALA A 227 25.97 -5.06 -7.62
CA ALA A 227 27.38 -5.14 -7.25
C ALA A 227 27.90 -6.59 -7.05
N GLY A 228 27.04 -7.61 -7.23
CA GLY A 228 27.38 -9.02 -7.00
C GLY A 228 27.70 -9.38 -5.54
N ARG A 229 27.29 -8.54 -4.59
CA ARG A 229 27.53 -8.79 -3.16
C ARG A 229 26.36 -9.50 -2.48
N TRP A 230 25.20 -9.54 -3.13
CA TRP A 230 24.06 -10.28 -2.59
C TRP A 230 24.36 -11.78 -2.59
N GLN A 231 24.32 -12.39 -1.40
CA GLN A 231 24.50 -13.83 -1.25
C GLN A 231 23.12 -14.50 -1.24
N GLN A 232 22.96 -15.48 -2.13
CA GLN A 232 21.73 -16.26 -2.18
C GLN A 232 21.63 -17.10 -0.90
N PRO A 233 20.51 -17.02 -0.15
CA PRO A 233 20.30 -17.85 1.02
C PRO A 233 20.28 -19.35 0.69
N VAL A 234 20.60 -20.19 1.66
CA VAL A 234 20.53 -21.64 1.52
C VAL A 234 19.09 -22.06 1.22
N LEU A 235 18.91 -22.96 0.27
CA LEU A 235 17.61 -23.49 -0.10
C LEU A 235 17.24 -24.70 0.77
N VAL A 236 15.93 -24.83 1.06
CA VAL A 236 15.40 -26.06 1.67
C VAL A 236 15.53 -27.18 0.64
N ALA A 237 16.07 -28.33 1.06
CA ALA A 237 16.12 -29.51 0.18
C ALA A 237 14.70 -29.90 -0.25
N ALA A 238 14.53 -30.18 -1.55
CA ALA A 238 13.26 -30.72 -2.05
C ALA A 238 13.07 -32.14 -1.48
N GLU A 239 11.92 -32.38 -0.81
CA GLU A 239 11.52 -33.72 -0.35
C GLU A 239 10.87 -34.52 -1.48
#